data_41a54d92e6e9648c20d5a53631f9fb17
#
_entry.id   41a54d92e6e9648c20d5a53631f9fb17
#
_cell.length_a   1.000
_cell.length_b   1.000
_cell.length_c   1.000
_cell.angle_alpha   90.00
_cell.angle_beta   90.00
_cell.angle_gamma   90.00
#
_symmetry.space_group_name_H-M   'P 1'
#
loop_
_entity.id
_entity.type
_entity.pdbx_description
1 polymer ?
#
loop_
_entity_poly.entity_id
_entity_poly.type
_entity_poly.pdbx_seq_one_letter_code
_entity_poly.pdbx_strand_id
1 'polypeptide(L)'
;MAQTTTTAFEATFFEFDQPAAANHPMTCFALYGKGGIGKSTTAANIALALASQGKTVMLIGCDPKADSTALLRRGKPVETVLSLLRTRHKSQLRLEEMVTRGTGGVLCVEAGGPKPGVGCAGRGIIAALEALKAQDAFNVCKPDVVIFDVLGDVVCGGFAMPIRDGWAKNIFIVTSGENMAIHAAANIAVAVGTFSERGYARLGGLILNCRDVPREREKVEELAGDLHTRIVCELPRSEEVQHADEQGVTVMEMAPEGPMAQRYRELARAVLAACETTPAAPKRAGGSSFTF
;
A
#
# COMPACT_ATOMS: atom_id res chain seq x y z
N MET A 1 -33.60 -16.78 38.81
CA MET A 1 -32.96 -15.51 38.39
C MET A 1 -31.48 -15.74 38.25
N ALA A 2 -31.01 -16.03 37.06
CA ALA A 2 -29.58 -16.22 36.76
C ALA A 2 -29.09 -14.96 36.05
N GLN A 3 -28.22 -14.22 36.70
CA GLN A 3 -27.56 -13.05 36.13
C GLN A 3 -26.43 -13.52 35.16
N THR A 4 -26.62 -13.28 33.90
CA THR A 4 -25.62 -13.50 32.87
C THR A 4 -24.64 -12.32 32.91
N THR A 5 -23.45 -12.55 33.46
CA THR A 5 -22.35 -11.59 33.46
C THR A 5 -21.72 -11.59 32.07
N THR A 6 -22.01 -10.58 31.28
CA THR A 6 -21.30 -10.32 30.01
C THR A 6 -19.94 -9.73 30.35
N THR A 7 -18.89 -10.55 30.30
CA THR A 7 -17.50 -10.07 30.35
C THR A 7 -17.18 -9.30 29.08
N ALA A 8 -17.13 -7.98 29.19
CA ALA A 8 -16.58 -7.14 28.13
C ALA A 8 -15.10 -7.50 27.93
N PHE A 9 -14.76 -7.92 26.72
CA PHE A 9 -13.38 -8.13 26.29
C PHE A 9 -12.74 -6.76 26.13
N GLU A 10 -12.11 -6.24 27.19
CA GLU A 10 -11.25 -5.07 27.11
C GLU A 10 -10.04 -5.44 26.23
N ALA A 11 -10.08 -4.99 24.98
CA ALA A 11 -8.90 -5.02 24.12
C ALA A 11 -7.86 -4.07 24.74
N THR A 12 -6.84 -4.66 25.35
CA THR A 12 -5.66 -3.94 25.80
C THR A 12 -5.01 -3.31 24.57
N PHE A 13 -5.25 -2.01 24.40
CA PHE A 13 -4.58 -1.23 23.37
C PHE A 13 -3.14 -1.04 23.81
N PHE A 14 -2.22 -1.70 23.15
CA PHE A 14 -0.83 -1.32 23.22
C PHE A 14 -0.71 0.08 22.58
N GLU A 15 -0.39 1.08 23.36
CA GLU A 15 0.10 2.36 22.86
C GLU A 15 1.46 2.06 22.22
N PHE A 16 1.47 1.93 20.90
CA PHE A 16 2.73 1.88 20.18
C PHE A 16 3.22 3.32 20.06
N ASP A 17 4.43 3.57 20.55
CA ASP A 17 5.15 4.81 20.28
C ASP A 17 5.11 5.09 18.78
N GLN A 18 4.73 6.31 18.42
CA GLN A 18 4.79 6.76 17.04
C GLN A 18 6.16 6.40 16.45
N PRO A 19 6.25 6.02 15.18
CA PRO A 19 7.53 5.74 14.57
C PRO A 19 8.46 6.90 14.90
N ALA A 20 9.63 6.60 15.44
CA ALA A 20 10.65 7.62 15.66
C ALA A 20 10.77 8.36 14.33
N ALA A 21 10.36 9.64 14.32
CA ALA A 21 10.26 10.42 13.11
C ALA A 21 11.59 10.30 12.38
N ALA A 22 11.56 9.90 11.12
CA ALA A 22 12.75 10.03 10.29
C ALA A 22 13.23 11.48 10.45
N ASN A 23 14.52 11.67 10.69
CA ASN A 23 15.11 13.00 10.90
C ASN A 23 15.05 13.89 9.63
N HIS A 24 14.30 13.45 8.62
CA HIS A 24 14.08 14.15 7.35
C HIS A 24 12.61 13.99 6.91
N PRO A 25 12.05 14.94 6.14
CA PRO A 25 10.69 14.85 5.64
C PRO A 25 10.54 13.67 4.69
N MET A 26 9.54 12.84 4.94
CA MET A 26 9.27 11.62 4.19
C MET A 26 7.77 11.53 3.87
N THR A 27 7.44 11.28 2.61
CA THR A 27 6.05 11.03 2.20
C THR A 27 5.76 9.53 2.22
N CYS A 28 4.74 9.13 2.99
CA CYS A 28 4.34 7.73 3.06
C CYS A 28 2.91 7.53 2.61
N PHE A 29 2.68 6.55 1.74
CA PHE A 29 1.33 6.16 1.33
C PHE A 29 1.23 4.65 1.11
N ALA A 30 0.00 4.14 1.12
CA ALA A 30 -0.28 2.73 0.86
C ALA A 30 -1.24 2.55 -0.31
N LEU A 31 -1.02 1.49 -1.08
CA LEU A 31 -1.90 1.02 -2.13
C LEU A 31 -2.69 -0.20 -1.65
N TYR A 32 -4.00 -0.09 -1.75
CA TYR A 32 -4.95 -1.16 -1.46
C TYR A 32 -5.76 -1.49 -2.72
N GLY A 33 -6.51 -2.57 -2.72
CA GLY A 33 -7.42 -2.98 -3.81
C GLY A 33 -7.49 -4.49 -3.93
N LYS A 34 -8.47 -4.99 -4.64
CA LYS A 34 -8.74 -6.43 -4.84
C LYS A 34 -7.50 -7.20 -5.30
N GLY A 35 -7.37 -8.48 -4.92
CA GLY A 35 -6.36 -9.39 -5.47
C GLY A 35 -6.39 -9.44 -6.99
N GLY A 36 -5.23 -9.36 -7.64
CA GLY A 36 -5.12 -9.36 -9.12
C GLY A 36 -5.54 -8.06 -9.82
N ILE A 37 -5.89 -6.99 -9.10
CA ILE A 37 -6.27 -5.70 -9.70
C ILE A 37 -5.10 -4.92 -10.31
N GLY A 38 -3.85 -5.34 -10.08
CA GLY A 38 -2.65 -4.67 -10.59
C GLY A 38 -1.97 -3.73 -9.58
N LYS A 39 -2.22 -3.90 -8.27
CA LYS A 39 -1.58 -3.08 -7.21
C LYS A 39 -0.06 -3.10 -7.29
N SER A 40 0.54 -4.29 -7.27
CA SER A 40 1.99 -4.46 -7.23
C SER A 40 2.66 -3.94 -8.50
N THR A 41 2.04 -4.18 -9.67
CA THR A 41 2.47 -3.59 -10.94
C THR A 41 2.42 -2.07 -10.88
N THR A 42 1.33 -1.50 -10.34
CA THR A 42 1.16 -0.05 -10.16
C THR A 42 2.19 0.50 -9.18
N ALA A 43 2.40 -0.16 -8.04
CA ALA A 43 3.38 0.24 -7.02
C ALA A 43 4.81 0.29 -7.59
N ALA A 44 5.22 -0.77 -8.30
CA ALA A 44 6.55 -0.86 -8.90
C ALA A 44 6.78 0.23 -9.95
N ASN A 45 5.79 0.50 -10.80
CA ASN A 45 5.89 1.55 -11.83
C ASN A 45 5.89 2.95 -11.22
N ILE A 46 5.06 3.23 -10.19
CA ILE A 46 5.12 4.50 -9.44
C ILE A 46 6.49 4.68 -8.79
N ALA A 47 7.01 3.62 -8.15
CA ALA A 47 8.31 3.68 -7.48
C ALA A 47 9.44 4.05 -8.47
N LEU A 48 9.47 3.40 -9.64
CA LEU A 48 10.47 3.71 -10.65
C LEU A 48 10.25 5.07 -11.30
N ALA A 49 8.99 5.49 -11.51
CA ALA A 49 8.66 6.83 -12.00
C ALA A 49 9.16 7.94 -11.06
N LEU A 50 9.04 7.75 -9.75
CA LEU A 50 9.56 8.70 -8.75
C LEU A 50 11.09 8.65 -8.67
N ALA A 51 11.69 7.46 -8.73
CA ALA A 51 13.14 7.30 -8.73
C ALA A 51 13.78 7.95 -9.95
N SER A 52 13.14 7.87 -11.13
CA SER A 52 13.61 8.55 -12.36
C SER A 52 13.56 10.08 -12.25
N GLN A 53 12.82 10.63 -11.29
CA GLN A 53 12.78 12.07 -10.98
C GLN A 53 13.77 12.46 -9.86
N GLY A 54 14.69 11.59 -9.49
CA GLY A 54 15.74 11.84 -8.50
C GLY A 54 15.30 11.63 -7.05
N LYS A 55 14.12 11.02 -6.79
CA LYS A 55 13.69 10.71 -5.43
C LYS A 55 14.26 9.35 -4.97
N THR A 56 14.66 9.30 -3.71
CA THR A 56 14.97 8.02 -3.06
C THR A 56 13.65 7.37 -2.65
N VAL A 57 13.32 6.24 -3.26
CA VAL A 57 12.04 5.55 -3.03
C VAL A 57 12.26 4.21 -2.36
N MET A 58 11.46 3.90 -1.33
CA MET A 58 11.40 2.60 -0.70
C MET A 58 10.03 1.98 -0.97
N LEU A 59 10.00 0.80 -1.61
CA LEU A 59 8.80 0.00 -1.81
C LEU A 59 8.81 -1.17 -0.83
N ILE A 60 7.79 -1.23 0.03
CA ILE A 60 7.61 -2.28 1.05
C ILE A 60 6.42 -3.16 0.64
N GLY A 61 6.72 -4.38 0.23
CA GLY A 61 5.72 -5.42 -0.05
C GLY A 61 5.19 -6.04 1.22
N CYS A 62 3.88 -5.99 1.38
CA CYS A 62 3.16 -6.52 2.54
C CYS A 62 2.38 -7.80 2.20
N ASP A 63 2.56 -8.37 1.01
CA ASP A 63 1.94 -9.63 0.60
C ASP A 63 2.78 -10.83 1.09
N PRO A 64 2.15 -11.88 1.66
CA PRO A 64 2.84 -13.13 2.01
C PRO A 64 3.57 -13.80 0.85
N LYS A 65 3.17 -13.54 -0.40
CA LYS A 65 3.83 -14.09 -1.60
C LYS A 65 5.21 -13.49 -1.87
N ALA A 66 5.50 -12.28 -1.30
CA ALA A 66 6.77 -11.57 -1.46
C ALA A 66 7.12 -11.26 -2.93
N ASP A 67 6.12 -10.85 -3.71
CA ASP A 67 6.22 -10.55 -5.13
C ASP A 67 6.02 -9.06 -5.47
N SER A 68 5.73 -8.23 -4.48
CA SER A 68 5.48 -6.78 -4.65
C SER A 68 6.61 -6.04 -5.36
N THR A 69 7.86 -6.43 -5.10
CA THR A 69 9.05 -5.80 -5.68
C THR A 69 9.67 -6.62 -6.83
N ALA A 70 9.01 -7.70 -7.26
CA ALA A 70 9.55 -8.64 -8.25
C ALA A 70 9.95 -7.96 -9.56
N LEU A 71 9.09 -7.07 -10.10
CA LEU A 71 9.36 -6.34 -11.34
C LEU A 71 10.58 -5.42 -11.24
N LEU A 72 10.85 -4.84 -10.07
CA LEU A 72 12.02 -3.99 -9.83
C LEU A 72 13.29 -4.80 -9.63
N ARG A 73 13.19 -6.08 -9.33
CA ARG A 73 14.29 -7.01 -9.14
C ARG A 73 14.51 -7.95 -10.33
N ARG A 74 13.74 -7.74 -11.43
CA ARG A 74 13.76 -8.61 -12.61
C ARG A 74 13.58 -10.09 -12.26
N GLY A 75 12.57 -10.37 -11.42
CA GLY A 75 12.24 -11.71 -10.96
C GLY A 75 13.25 -12.36 -10.01
N LYS A 76 14.37 -11.70 -9.66
CA LYS A 76 15.35 -12.28 -8.73
C LYS A 76 14.70 -12.50 -7.35
N PRO A 77 14.87 -13.69 -6.76
CA PRO A 77 14.33 -13.98 -5.44
C PRO A 77 14.99 -13.09 -4.38
N VAL A 78 14.25 -12.81 -3.31
CA VAL A 78 14.74 -12.08 -2.14
C VAL A 78 14.31 -12.81 -0.89
N GLU A 79 15.14 -12.80 0.14
CA GLU A 79 14.77 -13.28 1.43
C GLU A 79 13.86 -12.26 2.13
N THR A 80 12.72 -12.71 2.67
CA THR A 80 11.77 -11.82 3.33
C THR A 80 12.24 -11.50 4.75
N VAL A 81 11.86 -10.33 5.26
CA VAL A 81 12.19 -9.95 6.64
C VAL A 81 11.68 -10.98 7.65
N LEU A 82 10.47 -11.52 7.44
CA LEU A 82 9.93 -12.58 8.28
C LEU A 82 10.71 -13.90 8.19
N SER A 83 11.26 -14.23 7.03
CA SER A 83 12.13 -15.40 6.89
C SER A 83 13.38 -15.24 7.74
N LEU A 84 14.02 -14.10 7.69
CA LEU A 84 15.18 -13.74 8.51
C LEU A 84 14.85 -13.79 10.02
N LEU A 85 13.70 -13.24 10.42
CA LEU A 85 13.25 -13.22 11.82
C LEU A 85 12.89 -14.61 12.39
N ARG A 86 12.73 -15.64 11.54
CA ARG A 86 12.53 -17.01 12.00
C ARG A 86 13.78 -17.65 12.57
N THR A 87 14.93 -17.20 12.13
CA THR A 87 16.23 -17.80 12.48
C THR A 87 17.06 -16.91 13.39
N ARG A 88 16.76 -15.59 13.43
CA ARG A 88 17.55 -14.60 14.16
C ARG A 88 16.65 -13.55 14.82
N HIS A 89 17.11 -12.98 15.94
CA HIS A 89 16.44 -11.85 16.56
C HIS A 89 16.63 -10.57 15.71
N LYS A 90 15.64 -9.64 15.77
CA LYS A 90 15.65 -8.39 14.96
C LYS A 90 16.92 -7.54 15.12
N SER A 91 17.56 -7.56 16.31
CA SER A 91 18.82 -6.86 16.55
C SER A 91 20.05 -7.48 15.89
N GLN A 92 19.93 -8.70 15.39
CA GLN A 92 21.02 -9.44 14.70
C GLN A 92 20.91 -9.36 13.19
N LEU A 93 19.81 -8.81 12.67
CA LEU A 93 19.64 -8.63 11.23
C LEU A 93 20.45 -7.41 10.77
N ARG A 94 21.02 -7.48 9.59
CA ARG A 94 21.70 -6.36 8.96
C ARG A 94 20.76 -5.72 7.94
N LEU A 95 20.90 -4.43 7.74
CA LEU A 95 20.05 -3.66 6.85
C LEU A 95 20.10 -4.19 5.40
N GLU A 96 21.30 -4.57 4.93
CA GLU A 96 21.55 -5.07 3.58
C GLU A 96 20.87 -6.43 3.31
N GLU A 97 20.47 -7.14 4.35
CA GLU A 97 19.74 -8.40 4.23
C GLU A 97 18.24 -8.17 4.06
N MET A 98 17.72 -7.05 4.56
CA MET A 98 16.29 -6.69 4.53
C MET A 98 15.95 -5.74 3.38
N VAL A 99 16.91 -4.93 2.95
CA VAL A 99 16.70 -3.91 1.91
C VAL A 99 17.59 -4.22 0.71
N THR A 100 16.97 -4.52 -0.41
CA THR A 100 17.66 -4.80 -1.69
C THR A 100 17.47 -3.64 -2.65
N ARG A 101 18.50 -3.27 -3.39
CA ARG A 101 18.37 -2.27 -4.46
C ARG A 101 17.85 -2.91 -5.73
N GLY A 102 16.72 -2.39 -6.23
CA GLY A 102 16.11 -2.74 -7.51
C GLY A 102 16.51 -1.77 -8.64
N THR A 103 15.85 -1.92 -9.77
CA THR A 103 16.00 -1.04 -10.93
C THR A 103 15.78 0.43 -10.53
N GLY A 104 16.58 1.31 -11.12
CA GLY A 104 16.54 2.74 -10.81
C GLY A 104 16.97 3.11 -9.38
N GLY A 105 17.58 2.16 -8.63
CA GLY A 105 18.00 2.39 -7.25
C GLY A 105 16.86 2.32 -6.22
N VAL A 106 15.66 1.90 -6.62
CA VAL A 106 14.53 1.72 -5.70
C VAL A 106 14.91 0.73 -4.59
N LEU A 107 14.65 1.10 -3.36
CA LEU A 107 14.87 0.27 -2.19
C LEU A 107 13.70 -0.71 -2.05
N CYS A 108 13.96 -1.98 -2.22
CA CYS A 108 12.97 -3.05 -2.22
C CYS A 108 13.00 -3.80 -0.89
N VAL A 109 11.86 -3.90 -0.23
CA VAL A 109 11.66 -4.67 1.01
C VAL A 109 10.47 -5.61 0.83
N GLU A 110 10.63 -6.86 1.18
CA GLU A 110 9.52 -7.81 1.27
C GLU A 110 9.32 -8.24 2.73
N ALA A 111 8.17 -7.87 3.29
CA ALA A 111 7.84 -8.27 4.65
C ALA A 111 7.70 -9.80 4.75
N GLY A 112 7.06 -10.41 3.74
CA GLY A 112 6.75 -11.82 3.73
C GLY A 112 5.53 -12.16 4.60
N GLY A 113 5.24 -13.45 4.72
CA GLY A 113 4.09 -13.96 5.47
C GLY A 113 4.44 -15.11 6.41
N PRO A 114 3.54 -15.49 7.31
CA PRO A 114 3.68 -16.67 8.12
C PRO A 114 3.70 -17.92 7.23
N LYS A 115 4.17 -19.04 7.78
CA LYS A 115 4.01 -20.33 7.09
C LYS A 115 2.51 -20.58 6.84
N PRO A 116 2.12 -21.14 5.69
CA PRO A 116 0.74 -21.49 5.42
C PRO A 116 0.13 -22.28 6.58
N GLY A 117 -1.07 -21.90 7.04
CA GLY A 117 -1.76 -22.51 8.17
C GLY A 117 -1.29 -22.07 9.57
N VAL A 118 -0.29 -21.19 9.67
CA VAL A 118 0.25 -20.73 10.96
C VAL A 118 0.19 -19.23 11.09
N GLY A 119 -0.84 -18.72 11.74
CA GLY A 119 -0.93 -17.33 12.17
C GLY A 119 -1.51 -16.34 11.15
N CYS A 120 -1.66 -15.08 11.57
CA CYS A 120 -2.17 -13.99 10.75
C CYS A 120 -1.04 -13.29 10.01
N ALA A 121 -1.19 -13.10 8.69
CA ALA A 121 -0.20 -12.43 7.84
C ALA A 121 0.10 -10.98 8.32
N GLY A 122 -0.88 -10.30 8.89
CA GLY A 122 -0.71 -8.95 9.42
C GLY A 122 0.29 -8.82 10.56
N ARG A 123 0.49 -9.84 11.39
CA ARG A 123 1.57 -9.85 12.39
C ARG A 123 2.95 -9.81 11.75
N GLY A 124 3.08 -10.36 10.55
CA GLY A 124 4.31 -10.34 9.80
C GLY A 124 4.74 -8.96 9.38
N ILE A 125 3.79 -8.13 8.96
CA ILE A 125 4.05 -6.75 8.56
C ILE A 125 4.58 -5.95 9.76
N ILE A 126 3.97 -6.11 10.94
CA ILE A 126 4.43 -5.47 12.17
C ILE A 126 5.88 -5.85 12.47
N ALA A 127 6.16 -7.15 12.50
CA ALA A 127 7.49 -7.64 12.82
C ALA A 127 8.55 -7.15 11.81
N ALA A 128 8.18 -7.06 10.52
CA ALA A 128 9.05 -6.53 9.48
C ALA A 128 9.35 -5.03 9.69
N LEU A 129 8.33 -4.23 9.98
CA LEU A 129 8.50 -2.80 10.26
C LEU A 129 9.31 -2.55 11.53
N GLU A 130 9.09 -3.34 12.58
CA GLU A 130 9.89 -3.29 13.79
C GLU A 130 11.36 -3.67 13.56
N ALA A 131 11.63 -4.65 12.68
CA ALA A 131 13.00 -5.00 12.32
C ALA A 131 13.69 -3.88 11.53
N LEU A 132 12.99 -3.26 10.58
CA LEU A 132 13.49 -2.09 9.85
C LEU A 132 13.79 -0.92 10.79
N LYS A 133 12.92 -0.66 11.77
CA LYS A 133 13.15 0.34 12.82
C LYS A 133 14.37 0.02 13.67
N ALA A 134 14.49 -1.22 14.11
CA ALA A 134 15.61 -1.65 14.97
C ALA A 134 16.98 -1.47 14.29
N GLN A 135 17.02 -1.47 12.96
CA GLN A 135 18.21 -1.22 12.14
C GLN A 135 18.26 0.21 11.59
N ASP A 136 17.44 1.11 12.11
CA ASP A 136 17.38 2.52 11.71
C ASP A 136 17.26 2.75 10.20
N ALA A 137 16.55 1.84 9.52
CA ALA A 137 16.46 1.78 8.06
C ALA A 137 16.07 3.11 7.42
N PHE A 138 15.14 3.83 8.03
CA PHE A 138 14.61 5.08 7.46
C PHE A 138 15.59 6.24 7.57
N ASN A 139 16.42 6.30 8.61
CA ASN A 139 17.46 7.33 8.75
C ASN A 139 18.74 6.98 7.97
N VAL A 140 19.06 5.69 7.83
CA VAL A 140 20.21 5.23 7.05
C VAL A 140 19.94 5.33 5.54
N CYS A 141 18.79 4.84 5.08
CA CYS A 141 18.40 4.85 3.66
C CYS A 141 17.87 6.21 3.19
N LYS A 142 17.35 7.03 4.09
CA LYS A 142 16.76 8.36 3.86
C LYS A 142 15.80 8.39 2.65
N PRO A 143 14.74 7.56 2.62
CA PRO A 143 13.79 7.61 1.52
C PRO A 143 12.98 8.92 1.55
N ASP A 144 12.84 9.58 0.40
CA ASP A 144 11.90 10.70 0.23
C ASP A 144 10.46 10.20 0.22
N VAL A 145 10.27 8.98 -0.32
CA VAL A 145 8.96 8.36 -0.47
C VAL A 145 9.00 6.90 -0.04
N VAL A 146 8.03 6.50 0.79
CA VAL A 146 7.78 5.09 1.15
C VAL A 146 6.42 4.67 0.63
N ILE A 147 6.39 3.60 -0.15
CA ILE A 147 5.20 3.01 -0.75
C ILE A 147 4.95 1.67 -0.06
N PHE A 148 3.76 1.49 0.49
CA PHE A 148 3.31 0.19 1.01
C PHE A 148 2.39 -0.48 -0.03
N ASP A 149 2.81 -1.61 -0.58
CA ASP A 149 1.95 -2.47 -1.40
C ASP A 149 1.26 -3.49 -0.50
N VAL A 150 0.00 -3.22 -0.18
CA VAL A 150 -0.73 -3.97 0.85
C VAL A 150 -1.69 -4.98 0.20
N LEU A 151 -1.72 -6.21 0.72
CA LEU A 151 -2.69 -7.23 0.31
C LEU A 151 -4.13 -6.72 0.52
N GLY A 152 -4.97 -6.83 -0.51
CA GLY A 152 -6.14 -6.00 -0.65
C GLY A 152 -7.51 -6.59 -0.41
N ASP A 153 -7.65 -7.89 -0.12
CA ASP A 153 -9.00 -8.50 -0.08
C ASP A 153 -9.67 -8.40 1.29
N VAL A 154 -8.92 -8.16 2.35
CA VAL A 154 -9.48 -8.09 3.71
C VAL A 154 -8.73 -7.05 4.53
N VAL A 155 -9.42 -6.02 4.98
CA VAL A 155 -8.89 -5.09 5.99
C VAL A 155 -9.01 -5.76 7.35
N CYS A 156 -8.32 -6.89 7.56
CA CYS A 156 -8.17 -7.44 8.90
C CYS A 156 -7.19 -6.58 9.70
N GLY A 157 -7.31 -6.61 11.04
CA GLY A 157 -6.51 -5.76 11.92
C GLY A 157 -5.00 -5.74 11.67
N GLY A 158 -4.45 -6.77 11.04
CA GLY A 158 -3.04 -6.86 10.69
C GLY A 158 -2.66 -6.12 9.39
N PHE A 159 -3.53 -6.09 8.38
CA PHE A 159 -3.30 -5.34 7.15
C PHE A 159 -3.59 -3.84 7.31
N ALA A 160 -4.31 -3.47 8.35
CA ALA A 160 -4.50 -2.08 8.75
C ALA A 160 -3.27 -1.48 9.47
N MET A 161 -2.22 -2.25 9.73
CA MET A 161 -1.07 -1.79 10.51
C MET A 161 -0.31 -0.61 9.90
N PRO A 162 -0.03 -0.56 8.58
CA PRO A 162 0.58 0.64 7.99
C PRO A 162 -0.26 1.91 8.24
N ILE A 163 -1.59 1.73 8.35
CA ILE A 163 -2.55 2.80 8.66
C ILE A 163 -2.54 3.11 10.15
N ARG A 164 -2.77 2.09 10.98
CA ARG A 164 -3.03 2.22 12.42
C ARG A 164 -1.83 2.76 13.20
N ASP A 165 -0.63 2.37 12.79
CA ASP A 165 0.61 2.83 13.43
C ASP A 165 1.14 4.14 12.83
N GLY A 166 0.35 4.81 11.98
CA GLY A 166 0.67 6.12 11.43
C GLY A 166 1.79 6.12 10.38
N TRP A 167 2.19 4.94 9.86
CA TRP A 167 3.17 4.83 8.79
C TRP A 167 2.65 5.40 7.47
N ALA A 168 1.45 4.98 7.06
CA ALA A 168 0.82 5.45 5.83
C ALA A 168 -0.38 6.33 6.15
N LYS A 169 -0.20 7.64 6.10
CA LYS A 169 -1.28 8.61 6.33
C LYS A 169 -2.23 8.74 5.13
N ASN A 170 -1.77 8.39 3.93
CA ASN A 170 -2.54 8.52 2.70
C ASN A 170 -2.76 7.14 2.09
N ILE A 171 -4.01 6.81 1.81
CA ILE A 171 -4.42 5.52 1.27
C ILE A 171 -4.99 5.74 -0.13
N PHE A 172 -4.46 5.03 -1.10
CA PHE A 172 -5.02 4.99 -2.45
C PHE A 172 -5.56 3.60 -2.73
N ILE A 173 -6.72 3.53 -3.38
CA ILE A 173 -7.36 2.26 -3.72
C ILE A 173 -7.29 2.06 -5.23
N VAL A 174 -6.60 1.00 -5.65
CA VAL A 174 -6.59 0.56 -7.05
C VAL A 174 -7.86 -0.25 -7.29
N THR A 175 -8.66 0.15 -8.25
CA THR A 175 -9.93 -0.50 -8.60
C THR A 175 -10.15 -0.52 -10.11
N SER A 176 -11.20 -1.20 -10.56
CA SER A 176 -11.69 -1.22 -11.95
C SER A 176 -13.23 -1.11 -11.96
N GLY A 177 -13.84 -1.07 -13.15
CA GLY A 177 -15.29 -1.10 -13.29
C GLY A 177 -15.94 -2.46 -13.08
N GLU A 178 -15.19 -3.49 -12.73
CA GLU A 178 -15.73 -4.81 -12.37
C GLU A 178 -16.46 -4.74 -11.03
N ASN A 179 -17.65 -5.32 -10.93
CA ASN A 179 -18.46 -5.24 -9.71
C ASN A 179 -17.70 -5.68 -8.45
N MET A 180 -16.95 -6.78 -8.53
CA MET A 180 -16.17 -7.26 -7.38
C MET A 180 -15.02 -6.35 -7.01
N ALA A 181 -14.46 -5.58 -7.94
CA ALA A 181 -13.44 -4.58 -7.64
C ALA A 181 -14.05 -3.35 -6.96
N ILE A 182 -15.22 -2.92 -7.40
CA ILE A 182 -16.02 -1.84 -6.79
C ILE A 182 -16.40 -2.21 -5.35
N HIS A 183 -16.94 -3.42 -5.13
CA HIS A 183 -17.28 -3.88 -3.78
C HIS A 183 -16.06 -3.93 -2.85
N ALA A 184 -14.94 -4.46 -3.34
CA ALA A 184 -13.70 -4.49 -2.56
C ALA A 184 -13.23 -3.08 -2.22
N ALA A 185 -13.27 -2.16 -3.19
CA ALA A 185 -12.87 -0.77 -2.98
C ALA A 185 -13.77 -0.05 -1.95
N ALA A 186 -15.09 -0.26 -2.01
CA ALA A 186 -16.04 0.27 -1.05
C ALA A 186 -15.73 -0.24 0.38
N ASN A 187 -15.53 -1.55 0.55
CA ASN A 187 -15.20 -2.15 1.83
C ASN A 187 -13.88 -1.61 2.42
N ILE A 188 -12.85 -1.46 1.58
CA ILE A 188 -11.57 -0.87 2.00
C ILE A 188 -11.79 0.57 2.43
N ALA A 189 -12.54 1.36 1.67
CA ALA A 189 -12.80 2.76 1.98
C ALA A 189 -13.55 2.94 3.30
N VAL A 190 -14.55 2.09 3.59
CA VAL A 190 -15.26 2.07 4.88
C VAL A 190 -14.29 1.79 6.03
N ALA A 191 -13.41 0.81 5.87
CA ALA A 191 -12.40 0.53 6.88
C ALA A 191 -11.42 1.68 7.07
N VAL A 192 -10.97 2.33 5.98
CA VAL A 192 -10.13 3.55 6.07
C VAL A 192 -10.87 4.67 6.79
N GLY A 193 -12.18 4.83 6.54
CA GLY A 193 -13.03 5.80 7.23
C GLY A 193 -12.98 5.67 8.75
N THR A 194 -13.06 4.44 9.27
CA THR A 194 -12.96 4.15 10.71
C THR A 194 -11.61 4.60 11.31
N PHE A 195 -10.54 4.54 10.55
CA PHE A 195 -9.22 5.03 10.97
C PHE A 195 -9.09 6.54 10.80
N SER A 196 -9.76 7.12 9.80
CA SER A 196 -9.78 8.56 9.55
C SER A 196 -10.42 9.34 10.69
N GLU A 197 -11.50 8.82 11.28
CA GLU A 197 -12.15 9.40 12.47
C GLU A 197 -11.20 9.54 13.66
N ARG A 198 -10.19 8.66 13.73
CA ARG A 198 -9.14 8.66 14.76
C ARG A 198 -7.89 9.44 14.35
N GLY A 199 -7.87 10.04 13.16
CA GLY A 199 -6.73 10.81 12.65
C GLY A 199 -5.54 9.98 12.16
N TYR A 200 -5.69 8.65 12.01
CA TYR A 200 -4.58 7.77 11.63
C TYR A 200 -4.29 7.77 10.14
N ALA A 201 -5.32 7.82 9.30
CA ALA A 201 -5.16 7.82 7.85
C ALA A 201 -6.34 8.48 7.15
N ARG A 202 -6.18 8.76 5.86
CA ARG A 202 -7.24 9.31 5.00
C ARG A 202 -7.23 8.61 3.66
N LEU A 203 -8.38 8.58 3.01
CA LEU A 203 -8.50 8.17 1.62
C LEU A 203 -7.97 9.29 0.72
N GLY A 204 -6.83 9.05 0.05
CA GLY A 204 -6.19 9.97 -0.88
C GLY A 204 -6.87 9.99 -2.25
N GLY A 205 -7.54 8.90 -2.62
CA GLY A 205 -8.28 8.78 -3.87
C GLY A 205 -8.30 7.35 -4.44
N LEU A 206 -9.00 7.23 -5.57
CA LEU A 206 -9.08 5.98 -6.34
C LEU A 206 -8.12 6.05 -7.54
N ILE A 207 -7.48 4.93 -7.84
CA ILE A 207 -6.72 4.73 -9.08
C ILE A 207 -7.52 3.75 -9.93
N LEU A 208 -8.07 4.24 -11.05
CA LEU A 208 -8.81 3.42 -11.98
C LEU A 208 -7.82 2.67 -12.88
N ASN A 209 -7.70 1.36 -12.71
CA ASN A 209 -6.93 0.47 -13.56
C ASN A 209 -7.88 -0.28 -14.50
N CYS A 210 -8.04 0.21 -15.72
CA CYS A 210 -9.05 -0.24 -16.68
C CYS A 210 -8.90 -1.71 -17.05
N ARG A 211 -10.05 -2.39 -17.23
CA ARG A 211 -10.20 -3.78 -17.64
C ARG A 211 -11.07 -3.93 -18.89
N ASP A 212 -11.35 -2.81 -19.59
CA ASP A 212 -12.26 -2.74 -20.73
C ASP A 212 -13.70 -3.19 -20.39
N VAL A 213 -14.15 -2.87 -19.19
CA VAL A 213 -15.51 -3.12 -18.72
C VAL A 213 -16.45 -2.02 -19.23
N PRO A 214 -17.65 -2.36 -19.74
CA PRO A 214 -18.61 -1.33 -20.17
C PRO A 214 -18.91 -0.31 -19.07
N ARG A 215 -18.90 0.99 -19.43
CA ARG A 215 -19.13 2.12 -18.52
C ARG A 215 -18.21 2.12 -17.30
N GLU A 216 -16.99 1.66 -17.48
CA GLU A 216 -16.03 1.45 -16.39
C GLU A 216 -15.76 2.72 -15.60
N ARG A 217 -15.45 3.81 -16.31
CA ARG A 217 -15.17 5.11 -15.71
C ARG A 217 -16.38 5.64 -14.94
N GLU A 218 -17.59 5.59 -15.53
CA GLU A 218 -18.82 6.07 -14.88
C GLU A 218 -19.09 5.34 -13.56
N LYS A 219 -18.94 4.02 -13.54
CA LYS A 219 -19.12 3.21 -12.32
C LYS A 219 -18.14 3.59 -11.22
N VAL A 220 -16.88 3.89 -11.58
CA VAL A 220 -15.86 4.26 -10.59
C VAL A 220 -16.01 5.74 -10.18
N GLU A 221 -16.54 6.61 -11.06
CA GLU A 221 -16.93 7.98 -10.70
C GLU A 221 -18.11 8.00 -9.72
N GLU A 222 -19.11 7.13 -9.91
CA GLU A 222 -20.22 6.92 -8.98
C GLU A 222 -19.68 6.47 -7.60
N LEU A 223 -18.83 5.45 -7.57
CA LEU A 223 -18.17 5.01 -6.34
C LEU A 223 -17.37 6.14 -5.69
N ALA A 224 -16.64 6.93 -6.46
CA ALA A 224 -15.87 8.06 -5.94
C ALA A 224 -16.79 9.13 -5.31
N GLY A 225 -17.94 9.39 -5.92
CA GLY A 225 -18.98 10.27 -5.36
C GLY A 225 -19.51 9.76 -4.02
N ASP A 226 -19.87 8.49 -3.94
CA ASP A 226 -20.37 7.84 -2.71
C ASP A 226 -19.36 7.88 -1.57
N LEU A 227 -18.08 7.73 -1.91
CA LEU A 227 -16.97 7.76 -0.96
C LEU A 227 -16.43 9.17 -0.66
N HIS A 228 -17.04 10.22 -1.21
CA HIS A 228 -16.58 11.61 -1.10
C HIS A 228 -15.10 11.78 -1.45
N THR A 229 -14.66 11.10 -2.51
CA THR A 229 -13.28 11.10 -2.99
C THR A 229 -13.22 11.37 -4.50
N ARG A 230 -12.08 11.14 -5.12
CA ARG A 230 -11.90 11.35 -6.57
C ARG A 230 -11.07 10.23 -7.19
N ILE A 231 -11.19 10.06 -8.50
CA ILE A 231 -10.23 9.32 -9.29
C ILE A 231 -8.99 10.21 -9.45
N VAL A 232 -7.85 9.78 -8.92
CA VAL A 232 -6.57 10.54 -9.02
C VAL A 232 -5.88 10.32 -10.34
N CYS A 233 -6.06 9.12 -10.92
CA CYS A 233 -5.55 8.80 -12.25
C CYS A 233 -6.30 7.59 -12.81
N GLU A 234 -6.38 7.54 -14.14
CA GLU A 234 -6.89 6.41 -14.91
C GLU A 234 -5.72 5.77 -15.67
N LEU A 235 -5.54 4.48 -15.50
CA LEU A 235 -4.56 3.66 -16.21
C LEU A 235 -5.32 2.82 -17.25
N PRO A 236 -5.16 3.11 -18.54
CA PRO A 236 -5.80 2.31 -19.58
C PRO A 236 -5.20 0.89 -19.60
N ARG A 237 -5.98 -0.07 -20.04
CA ARG A 237 -5.46 -1.40 -20.35
C ARG A 237 -4.42 -1.27 -21.48
N SER A 238 -3.27 -1.92 -21.33
CA SER A 238 -2.16 -1.75 -22.26
C SER A 238 -1.38 -3.04 -22.45
N GLU A 239 -1.11 -3.37 -23.70
CA GLU A 239 -0.21 -4.47 -24.08
C GLU A 239 1.22 -4.21 -23.63
N GLU A 240 1.67 -2.95 -23.59
CA GLU A 240 3.01 -2.61 -23.08
C GLU A 240 3.20 -3.07 -21.64
N VAL A 241 2.17 -2.90 -20.78
CA VAL A 241 2.23 -3.35 -19.38
C VAL A 241 2.28 -4.88 -19.31
N GLN A 242 1.52 -5.56 -20.17
CA GLN A 242 1.53 -7.03 -20.22
C GLN A 242 2.89 -7.58 -20.69
N HIS A 243 3.45 -7.02 -21.76
CA HIS A 243 4.77 -7.41 -22.24
C HIS A 243 5.88 -7.14 -21.22
N ALA A 244 5.82 -6.03 -20.49
CA ALA A 244 6.76 -5.74 -19.43
C ALA A 244 6.66 -6.77 -18.28
N ASP A 245 5.44 -7.13 -17.89
CA ASP A 245 5.19 -8.16 -16.86
C ASP A 245 5.73 -9.53 -17.30
N GLU A 246 5.50 -9.95 -18.55
CA GLU A 246 6.06 -11.19 -19.14
C GLU A 246 7.59 -11.21 -19.13
N GLN A 247 8.23 -10.06 -19.29
CA GLN A 247 9.68 -9.91 -19.20
C GLN A 247 10.19 -9.76 -17.75
N GLY A 248 9.29 -9.69 -16.76
CA GLY A 248 9.64 -9.53 -15.36
C GLY A 248 10.22 -8.16 -15.02
N VAL A 249 9.84 -7.12 -15.78
CA VAL A 249 10.28 -5.73 -15.59
C VAL A 249 9.10 -4.78 -15.54
N THR A 250 9.34 -3.53 -15.15
CA THR A 250 8.30 -2.48 -15.20
C THR A 250 8.22 -1.90 -16.63
N VAL A 251 7.05 -1.34 -16.98
CA VAL A 251 6.92 -0.60 -18.26
C VAL A 251 7.80 0.66 -18.26
N MET A 252 8.03 1.24 -17.08
CA MET A 252 8.97 2.37 -16.91
C MET A 252 10.42 2.00 -17.30
N GLU A 253 10.79 0.72 -17.15
CA GLU A 253 12.11 0.21 -17.57
C GLU A 253 12.12 -0.21 -19.03
N MET A 254 11.08 -0.92 -19.48
CA MET A 254 11.02 -1.49 -20.84
C MET A 254 10.82 -0.40 -21.91
N ALA A 255 9.92 0.55 -21.65
CA ALA A 255 9.54 1.59 -22.60
C ALA A 255 9.46 2.96 -21.88
N PRO A 256 10.60 3.53 -21.44
CA PRO A 256 10.62 4.73 -20.61
C PRO A 256 9.99 5.96 -21.28
N GLU A 257 9.96 6.05 -22.59
CA GLU A 257 9.34 7.14 -23.35
C GLU A 257 7.96 6.77 -23.90
N GLY A 258 7.48 5.58 -23.59
CA GLY A 258 6.18 5.07 -24.05
C GLY A 258 5.00 5.77 -23.36
N PRO A 259 3.80 5.67 -23.94
CA PRO A 259 2.60 6.32 -23.42
C PRO A 259 2.24 5.84 -22.01
N MET A 260 2.44 4.56 -21.70
CA MET A 260 2.18 4.04 -20.36
C MET A 260 3.19 4.51 -19.33
N ALA A 261 4.47 4.64 -19.70
CA ALA A 261 5.47 5.24 -18.80
C ALA A 261 5.11 6.70 -18.46
N GLN A 262 4.64 7.46 -19.46
CA GLN A 262 4.14 8.82 -19.22
C GLN A 262 2.93 8.82 -18.28
N ARG A 263 2.00 7.89 -18.45
CA ARG A 263 0.83 7.75 -17.58
C ARG A 263 1.23 7.41 -16.13
N TYR A 264 2.22 6.56 -15.91
CA TYR A 264 2.73 6.29 -14.57
C TYR A 264 3.47 7.50 -13.94
N ARG A 265 4.14 8.33 -14.74
CA ARG A 265 4.69 9.61 -14.24
C ARG A 265 3.59 10.57 -13.83
N GLU A 266 2.49 10.63 -14.57
CA GLU A 266 1.30 11.42 -14.21
C GLU A 266 0.68 10.92 -12.92
N LEU A 267 0.48 9.60 -12.79
CA LEU A 267 -0.02 8.98 -11.57
C LEU A 267 0.89 9.28 -10.38
N ALA A 268 2.19 9.13 -10.52
CA ALA A 268 3.15 9.42 -9.46
C ALA A 268 3.05 10.86 -8.96
N ARG A 269 2.94 11.84 -9.88
CA ARG A 269 2.73 13.25 -9.54
C ARG A 269 1.38 13.49 -8.85
N ALA A 270 0.30 12.86 -9.36
CA ALA A 270 -1.03 13.01 -8.79
C ALA A 270 -1.12 12.44 -7.37
N VAL A 271 -0.49 11.29 -7.11
CA VAL A 271 -0.40 10.67 -5.78
C VAL A 271 0.37 11.57 -4.81
N LEU A 272 1.54 12.10 -5.19
CA LEU A 272 2.30 13.01 -4.32
C LEU A 272 1.51 14.30 -4.02
N ALA A 273 0.92 14.93 -5.03
CA ALA A 273 0.09 16.11 -4.83
C ALA A 273 -1.10 15.84 -3.90
N ALA A 274 -1.72 14.67 -4.00
CA ALA A 274 -2.78 14.26 -3.07
C ALA A 274 -2.28 14.03 -1.64
N CYS A 275 -1.00 13.62 -1.47
CA CYS A 275 -0.39 13.49 -0.15
C CYS A 275 -0.13 14.84 0.53
N GLU A 276 0.15 15.88 -0.23
CA GLU A 276 0.45 17.23 0.26
C GLU A 276 -0.80 18.02 0.68
N THR A 277 -1.97 17.73 0.07
CA THR A 277 -3.21 18.45 0.37
C THR A 277 -3.68 18.13 1.79
N THR A 278 -3.67 19.12 2.69
CA THR A 278 -4.30 19.01 4.01
C THR A 278 -5.83 18.98 3.83
N PRO A 279 -6.57 17.96 4.29
CA PRO A 279 -8.01 17.96 4.18
C PRO A 279 -8.61 19.06 5.05
N ALA A 280 -9.64 19.75 4.55
CA ALA A 280 -10.54 20.48 5.42
C ALA A 280 -11.13 19.47 6.43
N ALA A 281 -11.15 19.84 7.73
CA ALA A 281 -11.69 19.00 8.77
C ALA A 281 -13.08 18.48 8.36
N PRO A 282 -13.38 17.18 8.48
CA PRO A 282 -14.66 16.65 8.08
C PRO A 282 -15.75 17.33 8.91
N LYS A 283 -16.70 18.00 8.24
CA LYS A 283 -17.96 18.40 8.88
C LYS A 283 -18.63 17.10 9.33
N ARG A 284 -18.96 17.00 10.64
CA ARG A 284 -19.70 15.87 11.19
C ARG A 284 -20.94 15.63 10.32
N ALA A 285 -20.91 14.63 9.47
CA ALA A 285 -22.09 14.17 8.77
C ALA A 285 -22.94 13.40 9.74
N GLY A 286 -24.18 13.86 9.93
CA GLY A 286 -25.22 13.12 10.67
C GLY A 286 -25.37 11.73 10.03
N GLY A 287 -25.53 10.71 10.88
CA GLY A 287 -25.58 9.32 10.45
C GLY A 287 -26.57 9.07 9.32
N SER A 288 -26.06 8.61 8.20
CA SER A 288 -26.84 7.94 7.17
C SER A 288 -26.63 6.44 7.34
N SER A 289 -27.69 5.76 7.76
CA SER A 289 -27.77 4.31 7.74
C SER A 289 -27.74 3.82 6.30
N PHE A 290 -26.70 3.10 5.91
CA PHE A 290 -26.70 2.34 4.67
C PHE A 290 -27.63 1.13 4.85
N THR A 291 -28.70 1.06 4.07
CA THR A 291 -29.53 -0.12 3.93
C THR A 291 -29.06 -0.85 2.67
N PHE A 292 -28.62 -2.09 2.83
CA PHE A 292 -28.29 -3.01 1.74
C PHE A 292 -29.55 -3.67 1.19
#